data_a4322e45626a6866764bf40a8c944feb
#
_entry.id   a4322e45626a6866764bf40a8c944feb
#
_cell.length_a   1.000
_cell.length_b   1.000
_cell.length_c   1.000
_cell.angle_alpha   90.00
_cell.angle_beta   90.00
_cell.angle_gamma   90.00
#
_symmetry.space_group_name_H-M   'P 1'
#
loop_
_entity.id
_entity.type
_entity.pdbx_description
1 polymer ?
#
loop_
_entity_poly.entity_id
_entity_poly.type
_entity_poly.pdbx_seq_one_letter_code
_entity_poly.pdbx_strand_id
1 'polypeptide(L)'
;MPSIDPNVAAIAAQCRHYAMCKIDYLGTGICPSGPDRGFVAFYPQGRMDLVRGLAEERIPVTEALLESADTCTMCGLCDGQCHFVTGLRPTQVMQALKDYVAEFRRAGGEGIRPAEDEPLRRLRAVVGRDGASND
;
A
#
# COMPACT_ATOMS: atom_id res chain seq x y z
N MET A 1 4.87 -9.26 -17.81
CA MET A 1 4.70 -8.63 -16.50
C MET A 1 3.81 -7.40 -16.62
N PRO A 2 2.89 -7.17 -15.70
CA PRO A 2 2.13 -5.92 -15.70
C PRO A 2 3.05 -4.72 -15.51
N SER A 3 2.59 -3.57 -15.92
CA SER A 3 3.35 -2.32 -15.79
C SER A 3 2.45 -1.22 -15.24
N ILE A 4 3.07 -0.19 -14.70
CA ILE A 4 2.37 1.00 -14.20
C ILE A 4 2.49 2.11 -15.25
N ASP A 5 1.36 2.75 -15.57
CA ASP A 5 1.34 3.91 -16.45
C ASP A 5 2.28 5.00 -15.90
N PRO A 6 3.20 5.55 -16.71
CA PRO A 6 4.09 6.61 -16.25
C PRO A 6 3.38 7.83 -15.66
N ASN A 7 2.19 8.17 -16.15
CA ASN A 7 1.41 9.29 -15.61
C ASN A 7 0.92 8.98 -14.19
N VAL A 8 0.50 7.73 -13.95
CA VAL A 8 0.09 7.30 -12.61
C VAL A 8 1.30 7.25 -11.67
N ALA A 9 2.43 6.76 -12.15
CA ALA A 9 3.67 6.75 -11.37
C ALA A 9 4.07 8.15 -10.95
N ALA A 10 3.92 9.14 -11.84
CA ALA A 10 4.21 10.53 -11.54
C ALA A 10 3.27 11.09 -10.45
N ILE A 11 1.99 10.72 -10.50
CA ILE A 11 1.04 11.12 -9.44
C ILE A 11 1.44 10.51 -8.10
N ALA A 12 1.76 9.23 -8.08
CA ALA A 12 2.20 8.53 -6.87
C ALA A 12 3.45 9.19 -6.27
N ALA A 13 4.40 9.59 -7.13
CA ALA A 13 5.64 10.23 -6.69
C ALA A 13 5.41 11.63 -6.10
N GLN A 14 4.27 12.26 -6.35
CA GLN A 14 3.94 13.57 -5.80
C GLN A 14 3.37 13.51 -4.40
N CYS A 15 3.11 12.32 -3.86
CA CYS A 15 2.64 12.17 -2.49
C CYS A 15 3.68 12.76 -1.53
N ARG A 16 3.26 13.73 -0.73
CA ARG A 16 4.12 14.43 0.22
C ARG A 16 4.20 13.74 1.57
N HIS A 17 3.46 12.67 1.77
CA HIS A 17 3.41 11.93 3.02
C HIS A 17 3.00 12.78 4.22
N TYR A 18 2.10 13.75 3.99
CA TYR A 18 1.57 14.60 5.06
C TYR A 18 0.59 13.88 5.99
N ALA A 19 0.27 12.64 5.69
CA ALA A 19 -0.67 11.82 6.45
C ALA A 19 -2.12 12.35 6.44
N MET A 20 -2.47 13.19 5.48
CA MET A 20 -3.84 13.72 5.36
C MET A 20 -4.87 12.61 5.17
N CYS A 21 -4.48 11.51 4.54
CA CYS A 21 -5.36 10.36 4.35
C CYS A 21 -5.57 9.53 5.63
N LYS A 22 -4.80 9.80 6.68
CA LYS A 22 -4.89 9.10 7.98
C LYS A 22 -5.62 9.90 9.04
N ILE A 23 -5.89 11.17 8.80
CA ILE A 23 -6.47 12.07 9.77
C ILE A 23 -7.77 12.63 9.21
N ASP A 24 -8.87 12.40 9.91
CA ASP A 24 -10.18 12.87 9.48
C ASP A 24 -10.41 14.32 9.89
N TYR A 25 -9.67 15.24 9.29
CA TYR A 25 -9.78 16.65 9.59
C TYR A 25 -11.02 17.32 8.95
N LEU A 26 -11.63 16.69 7.93
CA LEU A 26 -12.84 17.20 7.30
C LEU A 26 -14.12 16.64 7.93
N GLY A 27 -14.01 15.61 8.78
CA GLY A 27 -15.17 14.99 9.39
C GLY A 27 -15.96 14.08 8.44
N THR A 28 -15.39 13.72 7.28
CA THR A 28 -16.04 12.89 6.26
C THR A 28 -15.71 11.41 6.41
N GLY A 29 -14.76 11.07 7.27
CA GLY A 29 -14.20 9.74 7.39
C GLY A 29 -12.90 9.59 6.63
N ILE A 30 -12.15 8.55 6.94
CA ILE A 30 -10.90 8.18 6.28
C ILE A 30 -10.98 6.75 5.76
N CYS A 31 -9.94 6.32 5.03
CA CYS A 31 -9.86 4.97 4.48
C CYS A 31 -10.11 3.91 5.56
N PRO A 32 -11.15 3.06 5.40
CA PRO A 32 -11.48 2.08 6.45
C PRO A 32 -10.42 1.01 6.67
N SER A 33 -9.68 0.63 5.63
CA SER A 33 -8.68 -0.44 5.73
C SER A 33 -7.48 -0.04 6.59
N GLY A 34 -7.16 1.24 6.66
CA GLY A 34 -6.02 1.72 7.44
C GLY A 34 -6.16 1.45 8.94
N PRO A 35 -7.19 2.01 9.60
CA PRO A 35 -7.41 1.75 11.03
C PRO A 35 -7.65 0.27 11.34
N ASP A 36 -8.33 -0.45 10.46
CA ASP A 36 -8.61 -1.86 10.64
C ASP A 36 -7.33 -2.70 10.69
N ARG A 37 -6.37 -2.41 9.82
CA ARG A 37 -5.13 -3.17 9.73
C ARG A 37 -3.99 -2.60 10.57
N GLY A 38 -3.97 -1.30 10.79
CA GLY A 38 -2.98 -0.65 11.63
C GLY A 38 -1.61 -0.41 10.98
N PHE A 39 -1.47 -0.61 9.68
CA PHE A 39 -0.21 -0.41 8.95
C PHE A 39 -0.38 0.56 7.80
N VAL A 40 0.66 1.34 7.52
CA VAL A 40 0.65 2.36 6.46
C VAL A 40 0.35 1.78 5.07
N ALA A 41 0.73 0.53 4.83
CA ALA A 41 0.46 -0.14 3.56
C ALA A 41 -1.05 -0.29 3.27
N PHE A 42 -1.90 -0.17 4.27
CA PHE A 42 -3.36 -0.26 4.14
C PHE A 42 -4.02 1.12 4.15
N TYR A 43 -3.23 2.18 4.14
CA TYR A 43 -3.65 3.56 3.92
C TYR A 43 -3.28 4.01 2.50
N PRO A 44 -3.96 5.02 1.95
CA PRO A 44 -3.61 5.55 0.63
C PRO A 44 -2.15 5.97 0.51
N GLN A 45 -1.57 6.56 1.54
CA GLN A 45 -0.16 6.96 1.56
C GLN A 45 0.77 5.78 1.26
N GLY A 46 0.57 4.65 1.91
CA GLY A 46 1.36 3.46 1.68
C GLY A 46 1.14 2.86 0.30
N ARG A 47 -0.09 2.90 -0.20
CA ARG A 47 -0.42 2.44 -1.55
C ARG A 47 0.23 3.30 -2.62
N MET A 48 0.37 4.62 -2.40
CA MET A 48 1.15 5.49 -3.29
C MET A 48 2.60 4.99 -3.40
N ASP A 49 3.20 4.64 -2.27
CA ASP A 49 4.58 4.11 -2.23
C ASP A 49 4.69 2.74 -2.91
N LEU A 50 3.67 1.88 -2.75
CA LEU A 50 3.66 0.58 -3.43
C LEU A 50 3.64 0.76 -4.95
N VAL A 51 2.79 1.63 -5.46
CA VAL A 51 2.72 1.91 -6.90
C VAL A 51 4.02 2.49 -7.41
N ARG A 52 4.61 3.41 -6.66
CA ARG A 52 5.91 3.98 -7.00
C ARG A 52 7.00 2.91 -7.03
N GLY A 53 7.04 2.05 -6.03
CA GLY A 53 8.01 0.96 -5.98
C GLY A 53 7.86 -0.03 -7.12
N LEU A 54 6.61 -0.35 -7.51
CA LEU A 54 6.35 -1.20 -8.67
C LEU A 54 6.78 -0.54 -9.98
N ALA A 55 6.50 0.76 -10.13
CA ALA A 55 6.88 1.52 -11.32
C ALA A 55 8.40 1.59 -11.50
N GLU A 56 9.13 1.72 -10.41
CA GLU A 56 10.59 1.79 -10.39
C GLU A 56 11.25 0.40 -10.33
N GLU A 57 10.46 -0.65 -10.31
CA GLU A 57 10.93 -2.04 -10.23
C GLU A 57 11.83 -2.30 -9.01
N ARG A 58 11.55 -1.63 -7.89
CA ARG A 58 12.34 -1.73 -6.66
C ARG A 58 11.77 -2.70 -5.64
N ILE A 59 10.50 -3.09 -5.78
CA ILE A 59 9.85 -3.99 -4.85
C ILE A 59 9.27 -5.20 -5.59
N PRO A 60 9.32 -6.38 -4.96
CA PRO A 60 8.62 -7.56 -5.51
C PRO A 60 7.14 -7.50 -5.18
N VAL A 61 6.35 -8.31 -5.88
CA VAL A 61 4.94 -8.50 -5.54
C VAL A 61 4.87 -9.51 -4.40
N THR A 62 4.51 -9.03 -3.21
CA THR A 62 4.34 -9.86 -2.01
C THR A 62 2.87 -10.12 -1.74
N GLU A 63 2.56 -11.10 -0.91
CA GLU A 63 1.17 -11.32 -0.47
C GLU A 63 0.60 -10.09 0.23
N ALA A 64 1.41 -9.39 1.01
CA ALA A 64 1.00 -8.16 1.68
C ALA A 64 0.63 -7.06 0.68
N LEU A 65 1.35 -6.95 -0.43
CA LEU A 65 1.01 -6.00 -1.49
C LEU A 65 -0.34 -6.35 -2.13
N LEU A 66 -0.56 -7.61 -2.42
CA LEU A 66 -1.84 -8.09 -2.96
C LEU A 66 -2.99 -7.79 -2.00
N GLU A 67 -2.78 -8.05 -0.72
CA GLU A 67 -3.78 -7.76 0.32
C GLU A 67 -4.05 -6.27 0.44
N SER A 68 -3.02 -5.43 0.34
CA SER A 68 -3.20 -3.98 0.34
C SER A 68 -4.11 -3.52 -0.80
N ALA A 69 -3.91 -4.06 -2.00
CA ALA A 69 -4.77 -3.76 -3.14
C ALA A 69 -6.21 -4.26 -2.92
N ASP A 70 -6.35 -5.47 -2.40
CA ASP A 70 -7.66 -6.10 -2.19
C ASP A 70 -8.50 -5.36 -1.12
N THR A 71 -7.87 -4.82 -0.10
CA THR A 71 -8.56 -4.12 0.98
C THR A 71 -9.01 -2.71 0.61
N CYS A 72 -8.52 -2.17 -0.50
CA CYS A 72 -9.01 -0.89 -1.01
C CYS A 72 -10.37 -1.09 -1.66
N THR A 73 -11.41 -0.47 -1.12
CA THR A 73 -12.78 -0.58 -1.62
C THR A 73 -13.15 0.50 -2.62
N MET A 74 -12.21 1.38 -2.99
CA MET A 74 -12.44 2.53 -3.87
C MET A 74 -13.51 3.48 -3.34
N CYS A 75 -13.59 3.63 -2.02
CA CYS A 75 -14.62 4.47 -1.37
C CYS A 75 -14.47 5.97 -1.67
N GLY A 76 -13.29 6.43 -2.10
CA GLY A 76 -13.04 7.80 -2.47
C GLY A 76 -12.76 8.76 -1.31
N LEU A 77 -12.77 8.29 -0.07
CA LEU A 77 -12.51 9.16 1.09
C LEU A 77 -11.13 9.79 1.06
N CYS A 78 -10.14 9.08 0.53
CA CYS A 78 -8.78 9.60 0.39
C CYS A 78 -8.70 10.79 -0.57
N ASP A 79 -9.50 10.81 -1.63
CA ASP A 79 -9.55 11.95 -2.55
C ASP A 79 -10.01 13.21 -1.82
N GLY A 80 -11.07 13.10 -1.03
CA GLY A 80 -11.59 14.23 -0.28
C GLY A 80 -10.57 14.82 0.69
N GLN A 81 -9.89 13.94 1.44
CA GLN A 81 -8.91 14.37 2.44
C GLN A 81 -7.62 14.90 1.81
N CYS A 82 -7.17 14.30 0.71
CA CYS A 82 -5.89 14.65 0.10
C CYS A 82 -6.00 15.80 -0.90
N HIS A 83 -7.00 15.77 -1.76
CA HIS A 83 -7.15 16.74 -2.86
C HIS A 83 -7.20 18.18 -2.36
N PHE A 84 -7.85 18.42 -1.24
CA PHE A 84 -7.99 19.73 -0.63
C PHE A 84 -6.62 20.41 -0.37
N VAL A 85 -5.63 19.62 0.01
CA VAL A 85 -4.29 20.13 0.36
C VAL A 85 -3.32 20.01 -0.81
N THR A 86 -3.31 18.88 -1.49
CA THR A 86 -2.27 18.54 -2.47
C THR A 86 -2.70 18.66 -3.92
N GLY A 87 -4.00 18.72 -4.17
CA GLY A 87 -4.54 18.67 -5.53
C GLY A 87 -4.53 17.27 -6.15
N LEU A 88 -4.03 16.28 -5.44
CA LEU A 88 -3.96 14.91 -5.93
C LEU A 88 -5.27 14.16 -5.71
N ARG A 89 -5.50 13.13 -6.52
CA ARG A 89 -6.61 12.20 -6.37
C ARG A 89 -6.04 10.79 -6.19
N PRO A 90 -5.81 10.35 -4.95
CA PRO A 90 -5.21 9.05 -4.69
C PRO A 90 -5.96 7.87 -5.32
N THR A 91 -7.28 7.99 -5.55
CA THR A 91 -8.05 6.91 -6.19
C THR A 91 -7.54 6.54 -7.58
N GLN A 92 -6.96 7.48 -8.32
CA GLN A 92 -6.35 7.19 -9.61
C GLN A 92 -5.21 6.19 -9.47
N VAL A 93 -4.43 6.35 -8.40
CA VAL A 93 -3.30 5.45 -8.09
C VAL A 93 -3.81 4.13 -7.54
N MET A 94 -4.85 4.17 -6.68
CA MET A 94 -5.47 2.96 -6.13
C MET A 94 -6.05 2.08 -7.25
N GLN A 95 -6.71 2.69 -8.22
CA GLN A 95 -7.24 1.96 -9.37
C GLN A 95 -6.13 1.29 -10.18
N ALA A 96 -5.03 2.02 -10.41
CA ALA A 96 -3.89 1.46 -11.13
C ALA A 96 -3.25 0.29 -10.37
N LEU A 97 -3.19 0.37 -9.04
CA LEU A 97 -2.70 -0.74 -8.22
C LEU A 97 -3.60 -1.96 -8.35
N LYS A 98 -4.92 -1.77 -8.28
CA LYS A 98 -5.89 -2.86 -8.45
C LYS A 98 -5.79 -3.49 -9.84
N ASP A 99 -5.64 -2.68 -10.87
CA ASP A 99 -5.50 -3.15 -12.25
C ASP A 99 -4.20 -3.96 -12.42
N TYR A 100 -3.12 -3.47 -11.83
CA TYR A 100 -1.83 -4.17 -11.84
C TYR A 100 -1.95 -5.56 -11.18
N VAL A 101 -2.58 -5.61 -10.03
CA VAL A 101 -2.77 -6.87 -9.28
C VAL A 101 -3.66 -7.83 -10.05
N ALA A 102 -4.73 -7.33 -10.68
CA ALA A 102 -5.62 -8.17 -11.48
C ALA A 102 -4.87 -8.79 -12.67
N GLU A 103 -4.04 -8.02 -13.34
CA GLU A 103 -3.24 -8.51 -14.46
C GLU A 103 -2.16 -9.48 -14.01
N PHE A 104 -1.52 -9.19 -12.88
CA PHE A 104 -0.53 -10.09 -12.26
C PHE A 104 -1.14 -11.46 -11.98
N ARG A 105 -2.34 -11.50 -11.40
CA ARG A 105 -3.05 -12.75 -11.10
C ARG A 105 -3.50 -13.48 -12.36
N ARG A 106 -3.95 -12.76 -13.38
CA ARG A 106 -4.33 -13.37 -14.66
C ARG A 106 -3.16 -14.04 -15.35
N ALA A 107 -1.96 -13.51 -15.18
CA ALA A 107 -0.74 -14.09 -15.72
C ALA A 107 -0.23 -15.29 -14.88
N GLY A 108 -0.96 -15.68 -13.84
CA GLY A 108 -0.58 -16.79 -12.97
C GLY A 108 0.43 -16.43 -11.90
N GLY A 109 0.62 -15.13 -11.63
CA GLY A 109 1.54 -14.68 -10.61
C GLY A 109 1.06 -15.01 -9.19
N GLU A 110 2.02 -15.33 -8.32
CA GLU A 110 1.78 -15.57 -6.91
C GLU A 110 2.65 -14.64 -6.08
N GLY A 111 2.07 -14.07 -5.01
CA GLY A 111 2.80 -13.18 -4.12
C GLY A 111 3.81 -13.95 -3.27
N ILE A 112 4.95 -13.32 -3.02
CA ILE A 112 5.99 -13.88 -2.15
C ILE A 112 5.46 -13.87 -0.71
N ARG A 113 5.58 -15.03 -0.04
CA ARG A 113 5.14 -15.20 1.34
C ARG A 113 6.24 -14.84 2.32
N PRO A 114 5.92 -14.24 3.47
CA PRO A 114 6.94 -13.92 4.48
C PRO A 114 7.72 -15.14 4.97
N ALA A 115 7.11 -16.32 4.97
CA ALA A 115 7.76 -17.56 5.40
C ALA A 115 8.90 -17.98 4.45
N GLU A 116 8.92 -17.46 3.22
CA GLU A 116 9.94 -17.75 2.22
C GLU A 116 11.08 -16.74 2.25
N ASP A 117 10.97 -15.69 3.08
CA ASP A 117 11.97 -14.64 3.22
C ASP A 117 12.88 -14.94 4.42
N GLU A 118 14.11 -15.34 4.14
CA GLU A 118 15.09 -15.71 5.17
C GLU A 118 15.44 -14.56 6.12
N PRO A 119 15.65 -13.31 5.67
CA PRO A 119 15.89 -12.20 6.60
C PRO A 119 14.74 -11.96 7.56
N LEU A 120 13.50 -12.06 7.08
CA LEU A 120 12.33 -11.89 7.91
C LEU A 120 12.21 -13.02 8.95
N ARG A 121 12.52 -14.25 8.56
CA ARG A 121 12.52 -15.40 9.48
C ARG A 121 13.53 -15.21 10.60
N ARG A 122 14.74 -14.73 10.27
CA ARG A 122 15.78 -14.42 11.27
C ARG A 122 15.32 -13.33 12.23
N LEU A 123 14.72 -12.27 11.70
CA LEU A 123 14.19 -11.18 12.52
C LEU A 123 13.14 -11.69 13.51
N ARG A 124 12.23 -12.54 13.06
CA ARG A 124 11.20 -13.13 13.92
C ARG A 124 11.82 -13.97 15.02
N ALA A 125 12.85 -14.74 14.73
CA ALA A 125 13.54 -15.54 15.72
C ALA A 125 14.18 -14.68 16.81
N VAL A 126 14.80 -13.56 16.43
CA VAL A 126 15.41 -12.62 17.39
C VAL A 126 14.35 -11.96 18.26
N VAL A 127 13.27 -11.46 17.66
CA VAL A 127 12.17 -10.82 18.40
C VAL A 127 11.52 -11.81 19.36
N GLY A 128 11.32 -13.05 18.92
CA GLY A 128 10.76 -14.09 19.78
C GLY A 128 11.63 -14.37 21.01
N ARG A 129 12.95 -14.40 20.86
CA ARG A 129 13.89 -14.60 21.97
C ARG A 129 13.87 -13.43 22.94
N ASP A 130 13.86 -12.20 22.42
CA ASP A 130 13.82 -11.00 23.25
C ASP A 130 12.52 -10.94 24.04
N GLY A 131 11.40 -11.29 23.41
CA GLY A 131 10.11 -11.37 24.09
C GLY A 131 10.10 -12.42 25.20
N ALA A 132 10.72 -13.57 24.97
CA ALA A 132 10.84 -14.63 25.98
C ALA A 132 11.71 -14.20 27.16
N SER A 133 12.77 -13.41 26.91
CA SER A 133 13.68 -12.98 27.97
C SER A 133 13.11 -11.85 28.85
N ASN A 134 12.08 -11.17 28.41
CA ASN A 134 11.44 -10.07 29.13
C ASN A 134 10.31 -10.54 30.06
N ASP A 135 9.99 -11.81 30.05
CA ASP A 135 8.99 -12.38 30.95
C ASP A 135 9.57 -12.65 32.38
#